data_95606c612b57b9557ed198c8cab82967
#
_entry.id   95606c612b57b9557ed198c8cab82967
#
_cell.length_a   1.000
_cell.length_b   1.000
_cell.length_c   1.000
_cell.angle_alpha   90.00
_cell.angle_beta   90.00
_cell.angle_gamma   90.00
#
_symmetry.space_group_name_H-M   'P 1'
#
loop_
_entity.id
_entity.type
_entity.pdbx_description
1 polymer ?
#
loop_
_entity_poly.entity_id
_entity_poly.type
_entity_poly.pdbx_seq_one_letter_code
_entity_poly.pdbx_strand_id
1 'polypeptide(L)'
;MSMDHTEMQPRPKIVLVHGAWADGSSWSSVIERLQTDGYHVTAPQFPLTSLADDVARLRQVLALQDGPTMIAGHSYGGQVMTALGNDAPNVVGLVYIAAFGIDEGESLGGLLAQGPPTPALAHRFVDERGFVWLTENDFVNHFAGDLDAVKAKALYAVQQPLSASAFDEVMTVPAWKLLPSWYMVAQDDQALPADVERMFANRMGATTVEVRSGHLAMISHPDEVVKLTETAAEAALAVNAFD
;
A
#
# COMPACT_ATOMS: atom_id res chain seq x y z
N MET A 1 -48.92 5.03 0.60
CA MET A 1 -47.64 5.44 -0.01
C MET A 1 -46.54 4.90 0.87
N SER A 2 -46.03 3.74 0.52
CA SER A 2 -44.87 3.13 1.20
C SER A 2 -43.64 3.85 0.68
N MET A 3 -42.95 4.60 1.56
CA MET A 3 -41.65 5.13 1.24
C MET A 3 -40.69 3.94 1.30
N ASP A 4 -40.22 3.55 0.15
CA ASP A 4 -39.18 2.54 -0.02
C ASP A 4 -37.88 3.19 0.48
N HIS A 5 -37.60 3.02 1.78
CA HIS A 5 -36.29 3.28 2.34
C HIS A 5 -35.37 2.14 1.92
N THR A 6 -34.87 2.21 0.71
CA THR A 6 -33.66 1.48 0.36
C THR A 6 -32.56 2.04 1.26
N GLU A 7 -32.33 1.37 2.41
CA GLU A 7 -31.17 1.69 3.27
C GLU A 7 -29.93 1.51 2.39
N MET A 8 -29.36 2.62 1.97
CA MET A 8 -28.04 2.58 1.31
C MET A 8 -27.08 1.89 2.27
N GLN A 9 -26.50 0.77 1.84
CA GLN A 9 -25.48 0.11 2.64
C GLN A 9 -24.35 1.11 2.97
N PRO A 10 -23.89 1.15 4.23
CA PRO A 10 -22.86 2.09 4.61
C PRO A 10 -21.60 1.84 3.77
N ARG A 11 -21.00 2.91 3.25
CA ARG A 11 -19.74 2.83 2.50
C ARG A 11 -18.66 2.15 3.35
N PRO A 12 -17.78 1.32 2.76
CA PRO A 12 -16.67 0.75 3.50
C PRO A 12 -15.78 1.84 4.08
N LYS A 13 -15.23 1.59 5.24
CA LYS A 13 -14.14 2.42 5.78
C LYS A 13 -12.86 2.14 5.01
N ILE A 14 -11.97 3.11 4.94
CA ILE A 14 -10.72 3.00 4.20
C ILE A 14 -9.55 3.12 5.18
N VAL A 15 -8.67 2.13 5.16
CA VAL A 15 -7.40 2.13 5.91
C VAL A 15 -6.26 2.21 4.90
N LEU A 16 -5.42 3.25 5.03
CA LEU A 16 -4.28 3.52 4.15
C LEU A 16 -2.98 3.12 4.83
N VAL A 17 -2.21 2.24 4.20
CA VAL A 17 -0.98 1.64 4.74
C VAL A 17 0.22 2.17 3.97
N HIS A 18 1.06 2.99 4.62
CA HIS A 18 2.25 3.57 4.00
C HIS A 18 3.37 2.53 3.83
N GLY A 19 4.31 2.82 2.91
CA GLY A 19 5.49 2.01 2.66
C GLY A 19 6.67 2.36 3.57
N ALA A 20 7.81 1.72 3.31
CA ALA A 20 9.10 2.09 3.88
C ALA A 20 9.49 3.51 3.45
N TRP A 21 10.33 4.16 4.24
CA TRP A 21 10.86 5.51 3.99
C TRP A 21 9.78 6.61 3.84
N ALA A 22 8.57 6.29 4.27
CA ALA A 22 7.40 7.17 4.27
C ALA A 22 6.67 7.06 5.62
N ASP A 23 5.59 7.79 5.75
CA ASP A 23 4.68 7.76 6.90
C ASP A 23 3.23 8.00 6.45
N GLY A 24 2.28 7.96 7.38
CA GLY A 24 0.86 8.15 7.07
C GLY A 24 0.53 9.48 6.38
N SER A 25 1.35 10.52 6.55
CA SER A 25 1.13 11.82 5.90
C SER A 25 1.39 11.79 4.39
N SER A 26 2.08 10.76 3.88
CA SER A 26 2.25 10.55 2.44
C SER A 26 0.92 10.38 1.70
N TRP A 27 -0.12 10.02 2.42
CA TRP A 27 -1.49 9.87 1.93
C TRP A 27 -2.34 11.14 2.01
N SER A 28 -1.82 12.29 2.50
CA SER A 28 -2.62 13.49 2.80
C SER A 28 -3.56 13.91 1.68
N SER A 29 -3.07 13.97 0.44
CA SER A 29 -3.88 14.35 -0.72
C SER A 29 -4.98 13.33 -1.06
N VAL A 30 -4.74 12.04 -0.84
CA VAL A 30 -5.74 10.97 -1.00
C VAL A 30 -6.77 11.03 0.13
N ILE A 31 -6.33 11.25 1.37
CA ILE A 31 -7.21 11.41 2.55
C ILE A 31 -8.20 12.54 2.34
N GLU A 32 -7.72 13.73 1.96
CA GLU A 32 -8.55 14.92 1.74
C GLU A 32 -9.66 14.66 0.72
N ARG A 33 -9.34 13.99 -0.39
CA ARG A 33 -10.31 13.67 -1.46
C ARG A 33 -11.34 12.64 -0.99
N LEU A 34 -10.87 11.51 -0.47
CA LEU A 34 -11.77 10.46 0.04
C LEU A 34 -12.71 10.96 1.13
N GLN A 35 -12.23 11.85 2.03
CA GLN A 35 -13.07 12.49 3.04
C GLN A 35 -14.08 13.45 2.43
N THR A 36 -13.70 14.19 1.40
CA THR A 36 -14.62 15.07 0.64
C THR A 36 -15.72 14.25 -0.01
N ASP A 37 -15.39 13.04 -0.50
CA ASP A 37 -16.35 12.11 -1.11
C ASP A 37 -17.14 11.29 -0.08
N GLY A 38 -16.94 11.57 1.23
CA GLY A 38 -17.72 11.05 2.34
C GLY A 38 -17.25 9.70 2.91
N TYR A 39 -16.01 9.28 2.64
CA TYR A 39 -15.42 8.10 3.25
C TYR A 39 -14.84 8.38 4.64
N HIS A 40 -14.94 7.40 5.53
CA HIS A 40 -14.16 7.37 6.77
C HIS A 40 -12.77 6.81 6.48
N VAL A 41 -11.73 7.63 6.64
CA VAL A 41 -10.35 7.29 6.31
C VAL A 41 -9.47 7.28 7.55
N THR A 42 -8.64 6.25 7.67
CA THR A 42 -7.61 6.13 8.70
C THR A 42 -6.26 5.81 8.03
N ALA A 43 -5.22 6.58 8.31
CA ALA A 43 -3.86 6.36 7.84
C ALA A 43 -2.91 6.26 9.05
N PRO A 44 -2.77 5.06 9.64
CA PRO A 44 -1.96 4.87 10.84
C PRO A 44 -0.47 5.03 10.55
N GLN A 45 0.30 5.35 11.61
CA GLN A 45 1.75 5.27 11.60
C GLN A 45 2.19 3.84 11.95
N PHE A 46 3.14 3.32 11.18
CA PHE A 46 3.74 2.01 11.40
C PHE A 46 5.14 2.16 12.01
N PRO A 47 5.54 1.29 12.95
CA PRO A 47 6.85 1.39 13.59
C PRO A 47 8.02 1.09 12.66
N LEU A 48 7.82 0.28 11.61
CA LEU A 48 8.84 -0.19 10.65
C LEU A 48 10.00 -0.94 11.32
N THR A 49 9.74 -1.57 12.47
CA THR A 49 10.71 -2.32 13.28
C THR A 49 10.80 -3.80 12.90
N SER A 50 9.70 -4.37 12.41
CA SER A 50 9.59 -5.71 11.83
C SER A 50 8.28 -5.83 11.06
N LEU A 51 8.15 -6.78 10.14
CA LEU A 51 6.86 -7.06 9.47
C LEU A 51 5.81 -7.47 10.51
N ALA A 52 6.19 -8.28 11.49
CA ALA A 52 5.29 -8.74 12.54
C ALA A 52 4.72 -7.58 13.39
N ASP A 53 5.54 -6.58 13.75
CA ASP A 53 5.09 -5.40 14.50
C ASP A 53 4.14 -4.54 13.66
N ASP A 54 4.44 -4.36 12.36
CA ASP A 54 3.63 -3.58 11.45
C ASP A 54 2.26 -4.26 11.19
N VAL A 55 2.24 -5.57 11.02
CA VAL A 55 1.00 -6.36 10.92
C VAL A 55 0.20 -6.29 12.22
N ALA A 56 0.84 -6.39 13.39
CA ALA A 56 0.17 -6.24 14.67
C ALA A 56 -0.46 -4.84 14.82
N ARG A 57 0.25 -3.79 14.36
CA ARG A 57 -0.28 -2.43 14.33
C ARG A 57 -1.48 -2.31 13.41
N LEU A 58 -1.42 -2.89 12.21
CA LEU A 58 -2.56 -2.88 11.28
C LEU A 58 -3.78 -3.59 11.88
N ARG A 59 -3.60 -4.76 12.51
CA ARG A 59 -4.68 -5.47 13.21
C ARG A 59 -5.33 -4.65 14.30
N GLN A 60 -4.55 -3.90 15.10
CA GLN A 60 -5.07 -2.99 16.12
C GLN A 60 -5.96 -1.92 15.50
N VAL A 61 -5.54 -1.34 14.38
CA VAL A 61 -6.33 -0.31 13.68
C VAL A 61 -7.61 -0.90 13.11
N LEU A 62 -7.55 -2.09 12.51
CA LEU A 62 -8.71 -2.77 11.94
C LEU A 62 -9.74 -3.15 13.02
N ALA A 63 -9.29 -3.53 14.21
CA ALA A 63 -10.17 -3.83 15.35
C ALA A 63 -10.97 -2.59 15.84
N LEU A 64 -10.54 -1.39 15.49
CA LEU A 64 -11.25 -0.14 15.78
C LEU A 64 -12.24 0.26 14.67
N GLN A 65 -12.25 -0.47 13.56
CA GLN A 65 -13.17 -0.19 12.45
C GLN A 65 -14.48 -0.97 12.62
N ASP A 66 -15.62 -0.26 12.67
CA ASP A 66 -16.94 -0.86 12.65
C ASP A 66 -17.39 -1.13 11.22
N GLY A 67 -17.66 -2.39 10.87
CA GLY A 67 -18.20 -2.79 9.57
C GLY A 67 -17.14 -2.96 8.47
N PRO A 68 -17.58 -3.08 7.20
CA PRO A 68 -16.71 -3.41 6.09
C PRO A 68 -15.59 -2.37 5.90
N THR A 69 -14.38 -2.86 5.68
CA THR A 69 -13.18 -2.03 5.58
C THR A 69 -12.37 -2.40 4.34
N MET A 70 -12.06 -1.42 3.50
CA MET A 70 -11.12 -1.53 2.39
C MET A 70 -9.72 -1.11 2.86
N ILE A 71 -8.69 -1.87 2.49
CA ILE A 71 -7.31 -1.48 2.77
C ILE A 71 -6.62 -1.09 1.47
N ALA A 72 -5.92 0.05 1.46
CA ALA A 72 -5.03 0.43 0.37
C ALA A 72 -3.60 0.55 0.89
N GLY A 73 -2.67 -0.21 0.29
CA GLY A 73 -1.27 -0.28 0.70
C GLY A 73 -0.33 0.17 -0.41
N HIS A 74 0.66 1.00 -0.05
CA HIS A 74 1.72 1.46 -0.94
C HIS A 74 3.03 0.72 -0.64
N SER A 75 3.72 0.25 -1.68
CA SER A 75 5.07 -0.31 -1.58
C SER A 75 5.16 -1.45 -0.52
N TYR A 76 6.01 -1.33 0.49
CA TYR A 76 6.09 -2.23 1.64
C TYR A 76 4.75 -2.36 2.39
N GLY A 77 3.90 -1.32 2.37
CA GLY A 77 2.55 -1.41 2.93
C GLY A 77 1.69 -2.50 2.28
N GLY A 78 1.96 -2.85 1.02
CA GLY A 78 1.39 -4.01 0.36
C GLY A 78 1.80 -5.33 1.01
N GLN A 79 3.08 -5.49 1.39
CA GLN A 79 3.54 -6.65 2.15
C GLN A 79 2.85 -6.73 3.52
N VAL A 80 2.70 -5.60 4.22
CA VAL A 80 2.05 -5.55 5.54
C VAL A 80 0.60 -6.01 5.45
N MET A 81 -0.19 -5.49 4.49
CA MET A 81 -1.58 -5.91 4.35
C MET A 81 -1.71 -7.34 3.81
N THR A 82 -0.79 -7.80 2.96
CA THR A 82 -0.72 -9.20 2.50
C THR A 82 -0.54 -10.16 3.67
N ALA A 83 0.29 -9.81 4.64
CA ALA A 83 0.59 -10.63 5.82
C ALA A 83 -0.52 -10.69 6.87
N LEU A 84 -1.66 -10.01 6.66
CA LEU A 84 -2.86 -10.20 7.49
C LEU A 84 -3.41 -11.63 7.38
N GLY A 85 -3.23 -12.30 6.23
CA GLY A 85 -3.78 -13.62 5.98
C GLY A 85 -5.31 -13.64 6.07
N ASN A 86 -5.86 -14.55 6.88
CA ASN A 86 -7.29 -14.69 7.16
C ASN A 86 -7.75 -13.99 8.46
N ASP A 87 -6.88 -13.23 9.10
CA ASP A 87 -7.09 -12.66 10.44
C ASP A 87 -7.59 -11.20 10.40
N ALA A 88 -8.49 -10.91 9.47
CA ALA A 88 -9.10 -9.59 9.32
C ALA A 88 -10.54 -9.72 8.79
N PRO A 89 -11.50 -10.19 9.60
CA PRO A 89 -12.84 -10.56 9.14
C PRO A 89 -13.68 -9.38 8.64
N ASN A 90 -13.34 -8.15 9.00
CA ASN A 90 -14.02 -6.95 8.52
C ASN A 90 -13.40 -6.39 7.23
N VAL A 91 -12.30 -6.95 6.73
CA VAL A 91 -11.68 -6.52 5.47
C VAL A 91 -12.41 -7.14 4.29
N VAL A 92 -12.86 -6.30 3.36
CA VAL A 92 -13.65 -6.71 2.19
C VAL A 92 -12.88 -6.63 0.88
N GLY A 93 -11.66 -6.08 0.88
CA GLY A 93 -10.81 -6.01 -0.30
C GLY A 93 -9.50 -5.26 -0.08
N LEU A 94 -8.58 -5.46 -1.01
CA LEU A 94 -7.21 -4.96 -0.95
C LEU A 94 -6.87 -4.15 -2.21
N VAL A 95 -6.33 -2.95 -2.03
CA VAL A 95 -5.86 -2.09 -3.12
C VAL A 95 -4.35 -1.93 -3.00
N TYR A 96 -3.61 -2.35 -4.01
CA TYR A 96 -2.16 -2.27 -4.09
C TYR A 96 -1.76 -1.08 -4.95
N ILE A 97 -0.95 -0.17 -4.44
CA ILE A 97 -0.44 1.02 -5.15
C ILE A 97 1.08 0.91 -5.25
N ALA A 98 1.62 0.60 -6.43
CA ALA A 98 3.06 0.37 -6.63
C ALA A 98 3.65 -0.52 -5.51
N ALA A 99 3.04 -1.68 -5.22
CA ALA A 99 3.18 -2.36 -3.95
C ALA A 99 3.58 -3.84 -4.08
N PHE A 100 4.21 -4.38 -3.02
CA PHE A 100 4.64 -5.78 -2.98
C PHE A 100 3.48 -6.74 -2.69
N GLY A 101 3.11 -7.55 -3.69
CA GLY A 101 2.15 -8.65 -3.59
C GLY A 101 2.84 -9.99 -3.41
N ILE A 102 3.50 -10.17 -2.27
CA ILE A 102 4.35 -11.33 -1.96
C ILE A 102 3.50 -12.61 -1.80
N ASP A 103 4.00 -13.74 -2.32
CA ASP A 103 3.34 -15.04 -2.19
C ASP A 103 3.89 -15.85 -1.01
N GLU A 104 3.19 -16.91 -0.66
CA GLU A 104 3.57 -17.84 0.39
C GLU A 104 4.98 -18.41 0.14
N GLY A 105 5.82 -18.41 1.18
CA GLY A 105 7.21 -18.85 1.10
C GLY A 105 8.19 -17.81 0.54
N GLU A 106 7.73 -16.69 0.01
CA GLU A 106 8.59 -15.60 -0.45
C GLU A 106 8.91 -14.61 0.69
N SER A 107 10.02 -13.87 0.54
CA SER A 107 10.36 -12.71 1.38
C SER A 107 10.72 -11.53 0.49
N LEU A 108 10.60 -10.30 1.02
CA LEU A 108 10.96 -9.09 0.31
C LEU A 108 12.42 -9.12 -0.15
N GLY A 109 13.35 -9.51 0.74
CA GLY A 109 14.77 -9.62 0.42
C GLY A 109 15.05 -10.68 -0.64
N GLY A 110 14.35 -11.82 -0.59
CA GLY A 110 14.46 -12.87 -1.60
C GLY A 110 14.01 -12.41 -2.99
N LEU A 111 12.94 -11.61 -3.08
CA LEU A 111 12.47 -11.02 -4.34
C LEU A 111 13.46 -9.98 -4.88
N LEU A 112 13.93 -9.07 -4.03
CA LEU A 112 14.91 -8.05 -4.43
C LEU A 112 16.26 -8.63 -4.85
N ALA A 113 16.63 -9.81 -4.36
CA ALA A 113 17.87 -10.51 -4.74
C ALA A 113 17.79 -11.19 -6.11
N GLN A 114 16.63 -11.28 -6.75
CA GLN A 114 16.47 -11.92 -8.07
C GLN A 114 17.01 -11.07 -9.22
N GLY A 115 17.28 -9.79 -9.00
CA GLY A 115 17.80 -8.86 -9.99
C GLY A 115 18.80 -7.86 -9.43
N PRO A 116 19.38 -7.01 -10.28
CA PRO A 116 20.24 -5.91 -9.82
C PRO A 116 19.40 -4.92 -8.99
N PRO A 117 20.04 -4.18 -8.07
CA PRO A 117 19.37 -3.11 -7.36
C PRO A 117 18.76 -2.09 -8.33
N THR A 118 17.52 -1.70 -8.07
CA THR A 118 16.86 -0.64 -8.82
C THR A 118 17.50 0.73 -8.52
N PRO A 119 17.32 1.76 -9.37
CA PRO A 119 17.93 3.07 -9.15
C PRO A 119 17.65 3.66 -7.76
N ALA A 120 16.42 3.54 -7.25
CA ALA A 120 16.04 4.04 -5.92
C ALA A 120 16.70 3.27 -4.77
N LEU A 121 17.14 2.03 -4.99
CA LEU A 121 17.73 1.16 -3.97
C LEU A 121 19.24 0.93 -4.15
N ALA A 122 19.87 1.59 -5.14
CA ALA A 122 21.24 1.31 -5.56
C ALA A 122 22.28 1.58 -4.47
N HIS A 123 22.10 2.65 -3.69
CA HIS A 123 23.05 3.07 -2.65
C HIS A 123 22.41 3.10 -1.27
N ARG A 124 21.34 2.27 -1.05
CA ARG A 124 20.80 2.10 0.30
C ARG A 124 21.87 1.58 1.25
N PHE A 125 21.78 1.99 2.50
CA PHE A 125 22.72 1.56 3.53
C PHE A 125 21.99 1.15 4.80
N VAL A 126 22.67 0.36 5.62
CA VAL A 126 22.17 -0.11 6.92
C VAL A 126 22.92 0.65 8.01
N ASP A 127 22.18 1.23 8.96
CA ASP A 127 22.78 1.91 10.11
C ASP A 127 23.22 0.89 11.20
N GLU A 128 23.86 1.40 12.25
CA GLU A 128 24.36 0.57 13.36
C GLU A 128 23.26 -0.16 14.15
N ARG A 129 22.00 0.27 13.99
CA ARG A 129 20.83 -0.36 14.61
C ARG A 129 20.12 -1.36 13.70
N GLY A 130 20.62 -1.55 12.49
CA GLY A 130 20.06 -2.49 11.53
C GLY A 130 18.88 -1.90 10.72
N PHE A 131 18.74 -0.58 10.62
CA PHE A 131 17.73 0.05 9.80
C PHE A 131 18.28 0.46 8.44
N VAL A 132 17.49 0.21 7.40
CA VAL A 132 17.81 0.51 6.00
C VAL A 132 17.34 1.90 5.65
N TRP A 133 18.26 2.71 5.14
CA TRP A 133 18.04 4.08 4.69
C TRP A 133 18.30 4.22 3.19
N LEU A 134 17.61 5.14 2.54
CA LEU A 134 17.96 5.63 1.21
C LEU A 134 18.90 6.83 1.32
N THR A 135 19.84 6.96 0.37
CA THR A 135 20.63 8.18 0.22
C THR A 135 19.76 9.32 -0.29
N GLU A 136 20.16 10.58 -0.04
CA GLU A 136 19.43 11.74 -0.57
C GLU A 136 19.30 11.69 -2.09
N ASN A 137 20.41 11.34 -2.77
CA ASN A 137 20.41 11.24 -4.23
C ASN A 137 19.39 10.24 -4.76
N ASP A 138 19.38 9.03 -4.20
CA ASP A 138 18.50 7.96 -4.67
C ASP A 138 17.03 8.24 -4.30
N PHE A 139 16.79 8.83 -3.12
CA PHE A 139 15.45 9.22 -2.71
C PHE A 139 14.89 10.33 -3.62
N VAL A 140 15.63 11.43 -3.80
CA VAL A 140 15.14 12.61 -4.52
C VAL A 140 15.00 12.34 -6.02
N ASN A 141 15.97 11.64 -6.63
CA ASN A 141 16.00 11.49 -8.09
C ASN A 141 15.31 10.23 -8.61
N HIS A 142 15.05 9.23 -7.73
CA HIS A 142 14.53 7.94 -8.15
C HIS A 142 13.29 7.50 -7.35
N PHE A 143 13.34 7.53 -6.02
CA PHE A 143 12.19 7.14 -5.17
C PHE A 143 11.04 8.16 -5.28
N ALA A 144 11.38 9.45 -5.30
CA ALA A 144 10.45 10.58 -5.46
C ALA A 144 10.69 11.35 -6.78
N GLY A 145 11.22 10.67 -7.81
CA GLY A 145 11.77 11.29 -9.00
C GLY A 145 10.77 12.01 -9.93
N ASP A 146 9.48 11.73 -9.79
CA ASP A 146 8.39 12.40 -10.51
C ASP A 146 7.76 13.57 -9.73
N LEU A 147 8.29 13.87 -8.53
CA LEU A 147 7.83 14.99 -7.72
C LEU A 147 8.69 16.23 -7.94
N ASP A 148 8.15 17.39 -7.58
CA ASP A 148 8.94 18.62 -7.46
C ASP A 148 10.12 18.42 -6.49
N ALA A 149 11.30 18.94 -6.86
CA ALA A 149 12.53 18.72 -6.11
C ALA A 149 12.50 19.26 -4.67
N VAL A 150 11.75 20.34 -4.40
CA VAL A 150 11.58 20.87 -3.04
C VAL A 150 10.74 19.91 -2.21
N LYS A 151 9.66 19.38 -2.80
CA LYS A 151 8.80 18.36 -2.17
C LYS A 151 9.59 17.08 -1.91
N ALA A 152 10.33 16.57 -2.89
CA ALA A 152 11.13 15.36 -2.76
C ALA A 152 12.18 15.47 -1.63
N LYS A 153 12.87 16.62 -1.51
CA LYS A 153 13.81 16.89 -0.42
C LYS A 153 13.14 16.98 0.95
N ALA A 154 11.94 17.56 1.02
CA ALA A 154 11.19 17.61 2.26
C ALA A 154 10.78 16.19 2.71
N LEU A 155 10.35 15.34 1.79
CA LEU A 155 10.02 13.94 2.06
C LEU A 155 11.26 13.13 2.47
N TYR A 156 12.40 13.36 1.83
CA TYR A 156 13.68 12.76 2.25
C TYR A 156 14.03 13.12 3.70
N ALA A 157 13.85 14.37 4.10
CA ALA A 157 14.18 14.83 5.45
C ALA A 157 13.33 14.17 6.56
N VAL A 158 12.16 13.65 6.21
CA VAL A 158 11.25 12.95 7.14
C VAL A 158 11.19 11.45 6.88
N GLN A 159 12.06 10.89 6.03
CA GLN A 159 12.05 9.46 5.75
C GLN A 159 12.15 8.65 7.05
N GLN A 160 11.31 7.64 7.19
CA GLN A 160 11.35 6.69 8.28
C GLN A 160 11.99 5.38 7.79
N PRO A 161 13.14 4.96 8.33
CA PRO A 161 13.84 3.78 7.84
C PRO A 161 13.11 2.50 8.18
N LEU A 162 13.30 1.47 7.35
CA LEU A 162 12.75 0.13 7.58
C LEU A 162 13.81 -0.76 8.20
N SER A 163 13.46 -1.52 9.24
CA SER A 163 14.35 -2.55 9.80
C SER A 163 14.75 -3.57 8.73
N ALA A 164 16.02 -3.92 8.69
CA ALA A 164 16.54 -4.96 7.80
C ALA A 164 15.85 -6.32 8.03
N SER A 165 15.39 -6.61 9.25
CA SER A 165 14.67 -7.86 9.55
C SER A 165 13.39 -8.01 8.73
N ALA A 166 12.69 -6.92 8.40
CA ALA A 166 11.46 -6.98 7.62
C ALA A 166 11.67 -7.50 6.19
N PHE A 167 12.90 -7.42 5.67
CA PHE A 167 13.26 -7.98 4.36
C PHE A 167 13.37 -9.50 4.36
N ASP A 168 13.71 -10.10 5.50
CA ASP A 168 13.96 -11.54 5.63
C ASP A 168 12.73 -12.31 6.10
N GLU A 169 11.70 -11.63 6.59
CA GLU A 169 10.48 -12.28 7.06
C GLU A 169 9.72 -12.93 5.89
N VAL A 170 9.47 -14.25 6.04
CA VAL A 170 8.83 -15.08 5.02
C VAL A 170 7.33 -14.98 5.13
N MET A 171 6.67 -14.74 3.99
CA MET A 171 5.21 -14.68 3.89
C MET A 171 4.58 -16.05 4.20
N THR A 172 3.57 -16.03 5.05
CA THR A 172 2.67 -17.17 5.29
C THR A 172 1.51 -17.15 4.28
N VAL A 173 0.28 -17.36 4.70
CA VAL A 173 -0.89 -17.31 3.81
C VAL A 173 -1.17 -15.86 3.41
N PRO A 174 -1.03 -15.50 2.12
CA PRO A 174 -1.29 -14.14 1.68
C PRO A 174 -2.78 -13.80 1.68
N ALA A 175 -3.14 -12.63 2.20
CA ALA A 175 -4.53 -12.16 2.26
C ALA A 175 -5.20 -12.06 0.88
N TRP A 176 -4.43 -11.74 -0.17
CA TRP A 176 -4.94 -11.66 -1.54
C TRP A 176 -5.42 -13.00 -2.13
N LYS A 177 -5.05 -14.14 -1.53
CA LYS A 177 -5.63 -15.45 -1.89
C LYS A 177 -7.08 -15.61 -1.42
N LEU A 178 -7.51 -14.76 -0.49
CA LEU A 178 -8.79 -14.86 0.21
C LEU A 178 -9.72 -13.67 -0.08
N LEU A 179 -9.16 -12.55 -0.53
CA LEU A 179 -9.86 -11.28 -0.72
C LEU A 179 -9.70 -10.77 -2.15
N PRO A 180 -10.75 -10.15 -2.71
CA PRO A 180 -10.63 -9.47 -4.00
C PRO A 180 -9.58 -8.37 -3.93
N SER A 181 -8.83 -8.22 -5.01
CA SER A 181 -7.69 -7.32 -5.06
C SER A 181 -7.72 -6.42 -6.29
N TRP A 182 -7.26 -5.18 -6.11
CA TRP A 182 -7.06 -4.18 -7.16
C TRP A 182 -5.61 -3.73 -7.12
N TYR A 183 -5.07 -3.39 -8.28
CA TYR A 183 -3.67 -3.00 -8.38
C TYR A 183 -3.48 -1.79 -9.29
N MET A 184 -2.73 -0.80 -8.82
CA MET A 184 -2.21 0.30 -9.63
C MET A 184 -0.74 0.06 -9.91
N VAL A 185 -0.41 -0.10 -11.19
CA VAL A 185 0.96 -0.21 -11.69
C VAL A 185 1.48 1.20 -11.99
N ALA A 186 2.61 1.57 -11.41
CA ALA A 186 3.33 2.80 -11.67
C ALA A 186 4.35 2.58 -12.81
N GLN A 187 4.05 3.09 -14.01
CA GLN A 187 4.79 2.73 -15.23
C GLN A 187 6.25 3.22 -15.23
N ASP A 188 6.54 4.33 -14.54
CA ASP A 188 7.86 4.95 -14.50
C ASP A 188 8.56 4.72 -13.13
N ASP A 189 8.11 3.70 -12.36
CA ASP A 189 8.65 3.37 -11.04
C ASP A 189 10.12 2.91 -11.10
N GLN A 190 10.98 3.57 -10.32
CA GLN A 190 12.40 3.27 -10.22
C GLN A 190 12.79 2.61 -8.87
N ALA A 191 11.81 2.29 -8.03
CA ALA A 191 11.98 1.52 -6.79
C ALA A 191 11.46 0.08 -6.95
N LEU A 192 10.27 -0.09 -7.52
CA LEU A 192 9.66 -1.36 -7.85
C LEU A 192 9.34 -1.37 -9.36
N PRO A 193 10.11 -2.09 -10.20
CA PRO A 193 9.91 -2.03 -11.65
C PRO A 193 8.50 -2.42 -12.07
N ALA A 194 7.92 -1.68 -13.01
CA ALA A 194 6.56 -1.89 -13.50
C ALA A 194 6.27 -3.34 -13.95
N ASP A 195 7.26 -4.04 -14.52
CA ASP A 195 7.09 -5.45 -14.90
C ASP A 195 6.95 -6.39 -13.69
N VAL A 196 7.60 -6.05 -12.57
CA VAL A 196 7.44 -6.78 -11.30
C VAL A 196 6.07 -6.48 -10.70
N GLU A 197 5.62 -5.23 -10.75
CA GLU A 197 4.27 -4.85 -10.34
C GLU A 197 3.19 -5.58 -11.15
N ARG A 198 3.35 -5.65 -12.49
CA ARG A 198 2.45 -6.44 -13.37
C ARG A 198 2.46 -7.92 -13.01
N MET A 199 3.62 -8.49 -12.66
CA MET A 199 3.72 -9.87 -12.21
C MET A 199 2.92 -10.09 -10.92
N PHE A 200 3.00 -9.18 -9.94
CA PHE A 200 2.17 -9.24 -8.73
C PHE A 200 0.68 -9.12 -9.05
N ALA A 201 0.29 -8.13 -9.85
CA ALA A 201 -1.11 -7.93 -10.25
C ALA A 201 -1.70 -9.18 -10.95
N ASN A 202 -0.95 -9.77 -11.86
CA ASN A 202 -1.36 -10.97 -12.59
C ASN A 202 -1.48 -12.19 -11.66
N ARG A 203 -0.53 -12.43 -10.75
CA ARG A 203 -0.59 -13.57 -9.81
C ARG A 203 -1.78 -13.49 -8.87
N MET A 204 -2.16 -12.27 -8.46
CA MET A 204 -3.33 -12.04 -7.61
C MET A 204 -4.66 -12.10 -8.37
N GLY A 205 -4.64 -12.10 -9.71
CA GLY A 205 -5.85 -11.90 -10.50
C GLY A 205 -6.51 -10.54 -10.24
N ALA A 206 -5.71 -9.51 -9.90
CA ALA A 206 -6.20 -8.21 -9.51
C ALA A 206 -6.82 -7.43 -10.67
N THR A 207 -7.89 -6.68 -10.39
CA THR A 207 -8.35 -5.63 -11.31
C THR A 207 -7.29 -4.55 -11.39
N THR A 208 -6.66 -4.40 -12.56
CA THR A 208 -5.43 -3.63 -12.72
C THR A 208 -5.67 -2.36 -13.52
N VAL A 209 -5.09 -1.25 -13.06
CA VAL A 209 -4.92 -0.01 -13.82
C VAL A 209 -3.43 0.34 -13.90
N GLU A 210 -3.03 1.02 -14.96
CA GLU A 210 -1.65 1.50 -15.10
C GLU A 210 -1.65 3.03 -15.20
N VAL A 211 -0.75 3.66 -14.43
CA VAL A 211 -0.60 5.11 -14.37
C VAL A 211 0.84 5.49 -14.68
N ARG A 212 1.02 6.54 -15.44
CA ARG A 212 2.34 7.04 -15.80
C ARG A 212 2.91 7.89 -14.65
N SER A 213 3.27 7.22 -13.56
CA SER A 213 3.79 7.80 -12.33
C SER A 213 5.09 7.13 -11.90
N GLY A 214 5.88 7.82 -11.06
CA GLY A 214 6.92 7.21 -10.26
C GLY A 214 6.38 6.43 -9.06
N HIS A 215 7.27 6.03 -8.15
CA HIS A 215 6.93 5.16 -7.02
C HIS A 215 5.90 5.77 -6.05
N LEU A 216 5.90 7.09 -5.85
CA LEU A 216 5.01 7.78 -4.91
C LEU A 216 3.70 8.24 -5.58
N ALA A 217 3.02 7.32 -6.27
CA ALA A 217 1.78 7.61 -7.01
C ALA A 217 0.70 8.28 -6.16
N MET A 218 0.58 7.97 -4.85
CA MET A 218 -0.39 8.61 -3.95
C MET A 218 -0.10 10.10 -3.72
N ILE A 219 1.11 10.56 -4.06
CA ILE A 219 1.50 11.99 -3.95
C ILE A 219 1.41 12.68 -5.31
N SER A 220 1.92 12.03 -6.38
CA SER A 220 1.97 12.61 -7.73
C SER A 220 0.65 12.48 -8.50
N HIS A 221 -0.11 11.41 -8.25
CA HIS A 221 -1.35 11.05 -8.96
C HIS A 221 -2.47 10.66 -7.99
N PRO A 222 -2.80 11.53 -7.00
CA PRO A 222 -3.78 11.21 -5.97
C PRO A 222 -5.19 10.95 -6.52
N ASP A 223 -5.58 11.58 -7.62
CA ASP A 223 -6.92 11.43 -8.20
C ASP A 223 -7.11 10.01 -8.77
N GLU A 224 -6.10 9.44 -9.41
CA GLU A 224 -6.12 8.08 -9.93
C GLU A 224 -6.14 7.04 -8.80
N VAL A 225 -5.40 7.30 -7.71
CA VAL A 225 -5.40 6.46 -6.52
C VAL A 225 -6.77 6.46 -5.84
N VAL A 226 -7.38 7.63 -5.68
CA VAL A 226 -8.74 7.78 -5.14
C VAL A 226 -9.72 7.01 -6.00
N LYS A 227 -9.73 7.23 -7.32
CA LYS A 227 -10.63 6.58 -8.25
C LYS A 227 -10.55 5.05 -8.17
N LEU A 228 -9.32 4.49 -8.11
CA LEU A 228 -9.16 3.03 -7.97
C LEU A 228 -9.70 2.54 -6.63
N THR A 229 -9.41 3.26 -5.54
CA THR A 229 -9.85 2.91 -4.18
C THR A 229 -11.37 2.95 -4.07
N GLU A 230 -12.04 3.94 -4.65
CA GLU A 230 -13.50 4.04 -4.69
C GLU A 230 -14.13 2.94 -5.54
N THR A 231 -13.57 2.68 -6.72
CA THR A 231 -14.03 1.57 -7.58
C THR A 231 -13.96 0.24 -6.84
N ALA A 232 -12.88 0.01 -6.09
CA ALA A 232 -12.70 -1.18 -5.27
C ALA A 232 -13.74 -1.25 -4.13
N ALA A 233 -13.98 -0.13 -3.44
CA ALA A 233 -14.94 -0.04 -2.35
C ALA A 233 -16.38 -0.31 -2.82
N GLU A 234 -16.78 0.23 -3.96
CA GLU A 234 -18.09 0.02 -4.57
C GLU A 234 -18.28 -1.44 -5.01
N ALA A 235 -17.26 -2.03 -5.66
CA ALA A 235 -17.31 -3.43 -6.11
C ALA A 235 -17.41 -4.41 -4.93
N ALA A 236 -16.70 -4.16 -3.83
CA ALA A 236 -16.75 -5.01 -2.66
C ALA A 236 -18.13 -4.99 -1.96
N LEU A 237 -18.83 -3.86 -1.98
CA LEU A 237 -20.21 -3.77 -1.48
C LEU A 237 -21.19 -4.55 -2.35
N ALA A 238 -21.02 -4.54 -3.67
CA ALA A 238 -21.91 -5.23 -4.59
C ALA A 238 -21.86 -6.76 -4.40
N VAL A 239 -20.71 -7.32 -4.06
CA VAL A 239 -20.54 -8.77 -3.79
C VAL A 239 -21.26 -9.17 -2.49
N ASN A 240 -21.13 -8.37 -1.43
CA ASN A 240 -21.73 -8.67 -0.12
C ASN A 240 -23.27 -8.46 -0.08
N ALA A 241 -23.87 -7.86 -1.11
CA ALA A 241 -25.32 -7.66 -1.18
C ALA A 241 -26.07 -8.91 -1.68
N PHE A 242 -25.37 -9.94 -2.17
CA PHE A 242 -25.94 -11.16 -2.74
C PHE A 242 -25.70 -12.41 -1.89
N ASP A 243 -24.96 -12.29 -0.77
CA ASP A 243 -24.77 -13.35 0.25
C ASP A 243 -25.67 -13.09 1.48
#